data_a6173f20b02bdfde617e823a46004b83
#
_entry.id   a6173f20b02bdfde617e823a46004b83
#
_cell.length_a   1.000
_cell.length_b   1.000
_cell.length_c   1.000
_cell.angle_alpha   90.00
_cell.angle_beta   90.00
_cell.angle_gamma   90.00
#
_symmetry.space_group_name_H-M   'P 1'
#
loop_
_entity.id
_entity.type
_entity.pdbx_description
1 polymer ?
#
loop_
_entity_poly.entity_id
_entity_poly.type
_entity_poly.pdbx_seq_one_letter_code
_entity_poly.pdbx_strand_id
1 'polypeptide(L)'
;MPPHRRETGGRPAAILIAGPTASGKSALAVRLALRHGGVVINTDSMQVYRDLRRLTARPEPDEEARVPHRLYGHVDGAVNYSVGQFSRDATALLADLDGRLPVFVGGTGLYFRALEQGFSDLPPVPEAVRAGVRDEAEGRPTEALHADLARHDPEGAARLRPSDRMRVMRALEIFLATGRPIASFYGAPVPGPLAGQNLQRFFLSPDRALLRARIDARFRTMIADGALDEVSCLRARRLDPMLPVMRAHGVPGLIAHLDGTLDLEAAIARGQADTRAYAKRQVTWFRHQMGTDWRWLDPEAEGADI
;
A
#
# COMPACT_ATOMS: atom_id res chain seq x y z
N MET A 1 -26.82 8.09 -25.24
CA MET A 1 -25.99 9.11 -24.58
C MET A 1 -26.23 9.01 -23.08
N PRO A 2 -25.24 8.67 -22.26
CA PRO A 2 -25.38 8.75 -20.81
C PRO A 2 -25.33 10.22 -20.40
N PRO A 3 -26.05 10.63 -19.33
CA PRO A 3 -26.12 12.02 -18.93
C PRO A 3 -24.78 12.49 -18.37
N HIS A 4 -24.23 13.56 -18.91
CA HIS A 4 -23.13 14.30 -18.30
C HIS A 4 -23.55 14.71 -16.89
N ARG A 5 -22.96 14.10 -15.85
CA ARG A 5 -23.08 14.61 -14.49
C ARG A 5 -22.46 16.00 -14.46
N ARG A 6 -23.30 16.99 -14.18
CA ARG A 6 -22.89 18.39 -13.95
C ARG A 6 -21.84 18.37 -12.82
N GLU A 7 -20.69 18.99 -13.08
CA GLU A 7 -19.76 19.39 -12.02
C GLU A 7 -20.54 20.25 -11.02
N THR A 8 -20.77 19.67 -9.84
CA THR A 8 -21.28 20.45 -8.71
C THR A 8 -20.10 21.30 -8.25
N GLY A 9 -20.14 22.60 -8.53
CA GLY A 9 -19.08 23.59 -8.28
C GLY A 9 -18.81 23.90 -6.80
N GLY A 10 -18.81 22.89 -5.92
CA GLY A 10 -18.44 22.96 -4.51
C GLY A 10 -17.02 22.45 -4.28
N ARG A 11 -16.33 22.99 -3.29
CA ARG A 11 -15.03 22.50 -2.82
C ARG A 11 -15.13 21.00 -2.56
N PRO A 12 -14.20 20.16 -3.07
CA PRO A 12 -14.24 18.72 -2.78
C PRO A 12 -13.99 18.45 -1.29
N ALA A 13 -14.59 17.40 -0.75
CA ALA A 13 -14.34 16.96 0.61
C ALA A 13 -12.94 16.36 0.78
N ALA A 14 -12.41 15.75 -0.28
CA ALA A 14 -11.04 15.25 -0.34
C ALA A 14 -10.57 15.15 -1.81
N ILE A 15 -9.24 15.14 -1.98
CA ILE A 15 -8.56 14.79 -3.23
C ILE A 15 -7.84 13.47 -3.06
N LEU A 16 -8.05 12.53 -3.97
CA LEU A 16 -7.39 11.22 -3.99
C LEU A 16 -6.44 11.16 -5.20
N ILE A 17 -5.16 10.91 -4.96
CA ILE A 17 -4.13 10.85 -5.99
C ILE A 17 -3.45 9.49 -5.92
N ALA A 18 -3.79 8.63 -6.85
CA ALA A 18 -3.21 7.31 -6.96
C ALA A 18 -2.28 7.21 -8.17
N GLY A 19 -1.43 6.19 -8.17
CA GLY A 19 -0.54 5.91 -9.28
C GLY A 19 0.61 5.01 -8.87
N PRO A 20 1.32 4.42 -9.84
CA PRO A 20 2.48 3.60 -9.56
C PRO A 20 3.62 4.43 -8.93
N THR A 21 4.59 3.74 -8.35
CA THR A 21 5.82 4.42 -7.90
C THR A 21 6.48 5.13 -9.07
N ALA A 22 7.15 6.25 -8.81
CA ALA A 22 7.80 7.11 -9.81
C ALA A 22 6.87 7.79 -10.85
N SER A 23 5.55 7.84 -10.60
CA SER A 23 4.58 8.50 -11.48
C SER A 23 4.46 10.02 -11.31
N GLY A 24 5.15 10.63 -10.35
CA GLY A 24 5.01 12.07 -10.06
C GLY A 24 3.86 12.44 -9.10
N LYS A 25 3.13 11.46 -8.57
CA LYS A 25 1.98 11.69 -7.69
C LYS A 25 2.26 12.55 -6.46
N SER A 26 3.44 12.40 -5.82
CA SER A 26 3.79 13.17 -4.62
C SER A 26 3.94 14.66 -4.93
N ALA A 27 4.60 15.01 -6.03
CA ALA A 27 4.72 16.39 -6.49
C ALA A 27 3.36 17.02 -6.79
N LEU A 28 2.44 16.28 -7.40
CA LEU A 28 1.07 16.73 -7.62
C LEU A 28 0.33 16.95 -6.30
N ALA A 29 0.46 16.03 -5.34
CA ALA A 29 -0.20 16.15 -4.04
C ALA A 29 0.27 17.39 -3.28
N VAL A 30 1.58 17.64 -3.23
CA VAL A 30 2.16 18.84 -2.60
C VAL A 30 1.64 20.11 -3.29
N ARG A 31 1.63 20.15 -4.63
CA ARG A 31 1.13 21.30 -5.40
C ARG A 31 -0.33 21.61 -5.09
N LEU A 32 -1.19 20.59 -5.06
CA LEU A 32 -2.63 20.76 -4.76
C LEU A 32 -2.85 21.12 -3.29
N ALA A 33 -2.11 20.51 -2.36
CA ALA A 33 -2.21 20.84 -0.95
C ALA A 33 -1.78 22.30 -0.68
N LEU A 34 -0.71 22.79 -1.31
CA LEU A 34 -0.31 24.19 -1.23
C LEU A 34 -1.36 25.14 -1.80
N ARG A 35 -1.92 24.82 -3.00
CA ARG A 35 -2.95 25.64 -3.68
C ARG A 35 -4.22 25.78 -2.83
N HIS A 36 -4.61 24.75 -2.10
CA HIS A 36 -5.91 24.69 -1.40
C HIS A 36 -5.79 24.76 0.14
N GLY A 37 -4.61 25.04 0.70
CA GLY A 37 -4.40 25.03 2.15
C GLY A 37 -4.66 23.66 2.76
N GLY A 38 -4.24 22.58 2.08
CA GLY A 38 -4.54 21.21 2.44
C GLY A 38 -3.45 20.54 3.28
N VAL A 39 -3.67 19.23 3.50
CA VAL A 39 -2.76 18.31 4.20
C VAL A 39 -2.53 17.09 3.32
N VAL A 40 -1.27 16.73 3.07
CA VAL A 40 -0.90 15.52 2.33
C VAL A 40 -0.97 14.32 3.27
N ILE A 41 -1.73 13.28 2.87
CA ILE A 41 -1.97 12.09 3.69
C ILE A 41 -1.54 10.85 2.92
N ASN A 42 -0.68 10.06 3.55
CA ASN A 42 -0.14 8.84 2.96
C ASN A 42 -1.20 7.76 2.72
N THR A 43 -1.19 7.14 1.54
CA THR A 43 -1.92 5.92 1.17
C THR A 43 -1.01 4.87 0.56
N ASP A 44 0.24 4.81 1.01
CA ASP A 44 1.20 3.75 0.64
C ASP A 44 1.53 2.92 1.87
N SER A 45 1.35 1.59 1.77
CA SER A 45 1.51 0.66 2.89
C SER A 45 2.94 0.45 3.36
N MET A 46 3.95 0.87 2.56
CA MET A 46 5.34 0.80 2.97
C MET A 46 5.83 2.11 3.57
N GLN A 47 5.28 3.25 3.14
CA GLN A 47 5.64 4.56 3.66
C GLN A 47 5.12 4.85 5.09
N VAL A 48 4.29 3.98 5.65
CA VAL A 48 3.85 4.05 7.05
C VAL A 48 4.98 3.74 8.03
N TYR A 49 5.97 2.92 7.61
CA TYR A 49 7.03 2.43 8.49
C TYR A 49 8.13 3.46 8.70
N ARG A 50 8.53 3.67 9.97
CA ARG A 50 9.58 4.62 10.33
C ARG A 50 10.98 4.18 9.90
N ASP A 51 11.18 2.88 9.75
CA ASP A 51 12.48 2.24 9.48
C ASP A 51 12.98 2.47 8.05
N LEU A 52 12.09 2.79 7.11
CA LEU A 52 12.42 2.93 5.70
C LEU A 52 11.93 4.28 5.16
N ARG A 53 12.80 5.28 5.11
CA ARG A 53 12.49 6.58 4.47
C ARG A 53 12.92 6.59 3.01
N ARG A 54 14.22 6.32 2.76
CA ARG A 54 14.83 6.41 1.43
C ARG A 54 14.33 5.32 0.51
N LEU A 55 14.39 4.07 0.95
CA LEU A 55 13.99 2.91 0.13
C LEU A 55 12.50 2.92 -0.24
N THR A 56 11.65 3.54 0.56
CA THR A 56 10.22 3.71 0.26
C THR A 56 9.89 5.04 -0.40
N ALA A 57 10.88 5.93 -0.54
CA ALA A 57 10.72 7.30 -1.03
C ALA A 57 9.65 8.08 -0.26
N ARG A 58 9.70 8.04 1.06
CA ARG A 58 8.93 8.96 1.90
C ARG A 58 9.37 10.39 1.64
N PRO A 59 8.48 11.37 1.87
CA PRO A 59 8.82 12.78 1.75
C PRO A 59 10.08 13.15 2.57
N GLU A 60 10.93 13.95 1.97
CA GLU A 60 12.09 14.51 2.68
C GLU A 60 11.66 15.64 3.63
N PRO A 61 12.48 15.98 4.65
CA PRO A 61 12.15 17.02 5.62
C PRO A 61 11.79 18.36 4.98
N ASP A 62 12.43 18.73 3.88
CA ASP A 62 12.15 19.97 3.15
C ASP A 62 10.78 19.95 2.48
N GLU A 63 10.30 18.79 2.02
CA GLU A 63 8.95 18.64 1.49
C GLU A 63 7.91 18.69 2.61
N GLU A 64 8.20 18.06 3.76
CA GLU A 64 7.36 18.07 4.96
C GLU A 64 7.24 19.49 5.56
N ALA A 65 8.30 20.32 5.44
CA ALA A 65 8.29 21.71 5.88
C ALA A 65 7.40 22.62 5.01
N ARG A 66 7.18 22.28 3.73
CA ARG A 66 6.38 23.09 2.80
C ARG A 66 4.87 22.96 3.01
N VAL A 67 4.41 21.77 3.38
CA VAL A 67 3.01 21.44 3.61
C VAL A 67 2.92 20.31 4.63
N PRO A 68 1.91 20.30 5.53
CA PRO A 68 1.78 19.23 6.50
C PRO A 68 1.60 17.87 5.81
N HIS A 69 2.41 16.88 6.24
CA HIS A 69 2.31 15.48 5.83
C HIS A 69 1.85 14.64 7.02
N ARG A 70 0.97 13.65 6.78
CA ARG A 70 0.39 12.79 7.81
C ARG A 70 0.42 11.32 7.39
N LEU A 71 0.46 10.43 8.35
CA LEU A 71 0.51 8.97 8.20
C LEU A 71 1.77 8.46 7.48
N TYR A 72 2.86 9.22 7.56
CA TYR A 72 4.18 8.80 7.10
C TYR A 72 5.06 8.41 8.29
N GLY A 73 5.73 7.26 8.24
CA GLY A 73 6.72 6.83 9.22
C GLY A 73 6.25 6.80 10.68
N HIS A 74 4.96 6.64 10.92
CA HIS A 74 4.36 6.63 12.25
C HIS A 74 4.31 5.22 12.88
N VAL A 75 4.53 4.18 12.07
CA VAL A 75 4.45 2.78 12.48
C VAL A 75 5.84 2.19 12.69
N ASP A 76 6.04 1.45 13.77
CA ASP A 76 7.26 0.66 13.99
C ASP A 76 7.28 -0.56 13.06
N GLY A 77 8.48 -0.92 12.54
CA GLY A 77 8.65 -2.07 11.66
C GLY A 77 8.25 -3.41 12.26
N ALA A 78 8.24 -3.54 13.58
CA ALA A 78 7.76 -4.76 14.26
C ALA A 78 6.22 -4.93 14.19
N VAL A 79 5.48 -3.91 13.74
CA VAL A 79 4.03 -3.96 13.67
C VAL A 79 3.59 -4.47 12.31
N ASN A 80 2.75 -5.50 12.29
CA ASN A 80 2.05 -5.96 11.10
C ASN A 80 0.84 -5.04 10.82
N TYR A 81 1.13 -3.87 10.21
CA TYR A 81 0.13 -2.84 9.98
C TYR A 81 -0.85 -3.23 8.88
N SER A 82 -2.13 -3.23 9.21
CA SER A 82 -3.21 -3.71 8.36
C SER A 82 -4.03 -2.57 7.75
N VAL A 83 -4.82 -2.87 6.70
CA VAL A 83 -5.80 -1.93 6.14
C VAL A 83 -6.83 -1.45 7.18
N GLY A 84 -7.19 -2.30 8.14
CA GLY A 84 -8.09 -1.92 9.24
C GLY A 84 -7.48 -0.87 10.17
N GLN A 85 -6.19 -1.00 10.48
CA GLN A 85 -5.45 0.02 11.25
C GLN A 85 -5.36 1.32 10.46
N PHE A 86 -4.99 1.24 9.17
CA PHE A 86 -4.97 2.41 8.29
C PHE A 86 -6.32 3.14 8.27
N SER A 87 -7.43 2.42 8.14
CA SER A 87 -8.76 3.04 8.10
C SER A 87 -9.12 3.75 9.41
N ARG A 88 -8.78 3.15 10.57
CA ARG A 88 -8.97 3.81 11.87
C ARG A 88 -8.13 5.07 12.01
N ASP A 89 -6.84 4.99 11.64
CA ASP A 89 -5.93 6.15 11.71
C ASP A 89 -6.37 7.27 10.77
N ALA A 90 -6.80 6.92 9.55
CA ALA A 90 -7.34 7.89 8.59
C ALA A 90 -8.65 8.53 9.10
N THR A 91 -9.54 7.76 9.72
CA THR A 91 -10.79 8.26 10.31
C THR A 91 -10.50 9.23 11.46
N ALA A 92 -9.60 8.87 12.37
CA ALA A 92 -9.20 9.74 13.47
C ALA A 92 -8.56 11.03 12.96
N LEU A 93 -7.65 10.92 11.97
CA LEU A 93 -7.01 12.08 11.37
C LEU A 93 -8.02 13.02 10.67
N LEU A 94 -8.99 12.48 9.93
CA LEU A 94 -10.01 13.30 9.25
C LEU A 94 -10.84 14.14 10.22
N ALA A 95 -11.04 13.65 11.44
CA ALA A 95 -11.74 14.40 12.50
C ALA A 95 -10.89 15.56 13.08
N ASP A 96 -9.56 15.55 12.88
CA ASP A 96 -8.59 16.49 13.45
C ASP A 96 -7.95 17.42 12.40
N LEU A 97 -8.56 17.58 11.24
CA LEU A 97 -7.99 18.39 10.15
C LEU A 97 -8.31 19.90 10.21
N ASP A 98 -9.10 20.35 11.18
CA ASP A 98 -9.49 21.75 11.34
C ASP A 98 -10.00 22.42 10.04
N GLY A 99 -10.79 21.67 9.23
CA GLY A 99 -11.32 22.16 7.97
C GLY A 99 -10.32 22.24 6.80
N ARG A 100 -9.07 21.78 6.98
CA ARG A 100 -8.08 21.68 5.91
C ARG A 100 -8.49 20.58 4.91
N LEU A 101 -8.18 20.79 3.64
CA LEU A 101 -8.49 19.83 2.58
C LEU A 101 -7.56 18.60 2.69
N PRO A 102 -8.08 17.38 2.90
CA PRO A 102 -7.25 16.18 2.85
C PRO A 102 -6.90 15.83 1.39
N VAL A 103 -5.60 15.64 1.15
CA VAL A 103 -5.04 15.19 -0.14
C VAL A 103 -4.37 13.84 0.10
N PHE A 104 -5.10 12.78 -0.17
CA PHE A 104 -4.60 11.41 -0.03
C PHE A 104 -3.73 11.03 -1.23
N VAL A 105 -2.52 10.54 -0.98
CA VAL A 105 -1.58 10.19 -2.05
C VAL A 105 -0.88 8.86 -1.78
N GLY A 106 -0.85 7.97 -2.77
CA GLY A 106 -0.12 6.70 -2.64
C GLY A 106 -0.34 5.72 -3.77
N GLY A 107 0.13 4.50 -3.54
CA GLY A 107 0.06 3.43 -4.53
C GLY A 107 -0.72 2.19 -4.06
N THR A 108 -1.21 2.17 -2.83
CA THR A 108 -1.89 1.01 -2.24
C THR A 108 -3.39 1.09 -2.51
N GLY A 109 -3.84 0.44 -3.59
CA GLY A 109 -5.25 0.50 -4.01
C GLY A 109 -6.23 0.06 -2.91
N LEU A 110 -5.85 -0.94 -2.09
CA LEU A 110 -6.71 -1.40 -0.99
C LEU A 110 -6.97 -0.30 0.05
N TYR A 111 -6.02 0.64 0.25
CA TYR A 111 -6.21 1.78 1.14
C TYR A 111 -7.24 2.77 0.56
N PHE A 112 -7.16 3.07 -0.73
CA PHE A 112 -8.17 3.90 -1.39
C PHE A 112 -9.56 3.25 -1.34
N ARG A 113 -9.63 1.94 -1.58
CA ARG A 113 -10.91 1.22 -1.46
C ARG A 113 -11.45 1.28 -0.04
N ALA A 114 -10.60 1.15 0.98
CA ALA A 114 -11.01 1.25 2.38
C ALA A 114 -11.54 2.66 2.72
N LEU A 115 -10.92 3.71 2.19
CA LEU A 115 -11.40 5.10 2.38
C LEU A 115 -12.77 5.34 1.76
N GLU A 116 -13.04 4.81 0.57
CA GLU A 116 -14.25 5.10 -0.20
C GLU A 116 -15.38 4.11 0.06
N GLN A 117 -15.07 2.82 -0.03
CA GLN A 117 -16.06 1.74 0.02
C GLN A 117 -16.09 1.03 1.38
N GLY A 118 -15.04 1.24 2.18
CA GLY A 118 -14.86 0.50 3.43
C GLY A 118 -14.35 -0.92 3.19
N PHE A 119 -14.45 -1.73 4.22
CA PHE A 119 -14.02 -3.14 4.18
C PHE A 119 -14.81 -3.95 5.22
N SER A 120 -14.84 -5.27 5.03
CA SER A 120 -15.41 -6.17 6.04
C SER A 120 -14.48 -6.24 7.25
N ASP A 121 -15.01 -5.99 8.43
CA ASP A 121 -14.23 -6.04 9.67
C ASP A 121 -13.97 -7.51 10.03
N LEU A 122 -12.76 -7.98 9.71
CA LEU A 122 -12.33 -9.31 10.08
C LEU A 122 -11.86 -9.32 11.53
N PRO A 123 -12.17 -10.39 12.29
CA PRO A 123 -11.79 -10.48 13.68
C PRO A 123 -10.28 -10.37 13.88
N PRO A 124 -9.84 -9.77 15.00
CA PRO A 124 -8.43 -9.77 15.36
C PRO A 124 -7.97 -11.21 15.60
N VAL A 125 -6.80 -11.55 15.07
CA VAL A 125 -6.16 -12.85 15.33
C VAL A 125 -5.06 -12.67 16.34
N PRO A 126 -5.07 -13.41 17.48
CA PRO A 126 -4.00 -13.38 18.47
C PRO A 126 -2.65 -13.74 17.85
N GLU A 127 -1.57 -13.10 18.29
CA GLU A 127 -0.23 -13.33 17.73
C GLU A 127 0.22 -14.79 17.91
N ALA A 128 -0.15 -15.44 19.01
CA ALA A 128 0.13 -16.85 19.22
C ALA A 128 -0.47 -17.76 18.12
N VAL A 129 -1.69 -17.46 17.66
CA VAL A 129 -2.33 -18.20 16.56
C VAL A 129 -1.59 -17.94 15.25
N ARG A 130 -1.19 -16.69 14.99
CA ARG A 130 -0.41 -16.35 13.78
C ARG A 130 0.94 -17.04 13.77
N ALA A 131 1.65 -17.04 14.91
CA ALA A 131 2.92 -17.74 15.06
C ALA A 131 2.74 -19.23 14.80
N GLY A 132 1.74 -19.88 15.41
CA GLY A 132 1.45 -21.30 15.18
C GLY A 132 1.16 -21.64 13.73
N VAL A 133 0.36 -20.82 13.03
CA VAL A 133 0.12 -21.02 11.60
C VAL A 133 1.37 -20.85 10.76
N ARG A 134 2.25 -19.89 11.11
CA ARG A 134 3.53 -19.70 10.42
C ARG A 134 4.47 -20.89 10.61
N ASP A 135 4.61 -21.34 11.84
CA ASP A 135 5.48 -22.47 12.20
C ASP A 135 4.99 -23.75 11.51
N GLU A 136 3.70 -24.00 11.52
CA GLU A 136 3.10 -25.15 10.81
C GLU A 136 3.21 -25.03 9.29
N ALA A 137 3.22 -23.83 8.76
CA ALA A 137 3.36 -23.57 7.32
C ALA A 137 4.83 -23.61 6.85
N GLU A 138 5.83 -23.59 7.75
CA GLU A 138 7.24 -23.59 7.39
C GLU A 138 7.59 -24.85 6.60
N GLY A 139 8.32 -24.68 5.48
CA GLY A 139 8.71 -25.78 4.59
C GLY A 139 7.57 -26.47 3.81
N ARG A 140 6.30 -26.18 4.10
CA ARG A 140 5.17 -26.80 3.44
C ARG A 140 4.76 -26.06 2.17
N PRO A 141 4.42 -26.77 1.05
CA PRO A 141 3.89 -26.14 -0.16
C PRO A 141 2.52 -25.51 0.11
N THR A 142 2.20 -24.45 -0.62
CA THR A 142 0.94 -23.70 -0.44
C THR A 142 -0.28 -24.56 -0.70
N GLU A 143 -0.19 -25.50 -1.65
CA GLU A 143 -1.24 -26.42 -2.01
C GLU A 143 -1.63 -27.35 -0.84
N ALA A 144 -0.65 -27.72 -0.01
CA ALA A 144 -0.90 -28.52 1.21
C ALA A 144 -1.66 -27.69 2.25
N LEU A 145 -1.28 -26.42 2.45
CA LEU A 145 -2.01 -25.51 3.33
C LEU A 145 -3.43 -25.23 2.83
N HIS A 146 -3.60 -25.11 1.52
CA HIS A 146 -4.91 -24.96 0.90
C HIS A 146 -5.79 -26.19 1.12
N ALA A 147 -5.22 -27.40 1.04
CA ALA A 147 -5.94 -28.64 1.34
C ALA A 147 -6.36 -28.71 2.82
N ASP A 148 -5.51 -28.21 3.74
CA ASP A 148 -5.87 -28.09 5.16
C ASP A 148 -7.03 -27.11 5.34
N LEU A 149 -6.96 -25.94 4.70
CA LEU A 149 -8.05 -24.97 4.72
C LEU A 149 -9.36 -25.59 4.21
N ALA A 150 -9.29 -26.37 3.13
CA ALA A 150 -10.47 -27.00 2.52
C ALA A 150 -11.17 -28.01 3.47
N ARG A 151 -10.46 -28.60 4.44
CA ARG A 151 -11.06 -29.46 5.46
C ARG A 151 -11.85 -28.68 6.52
N HIS A 152 -11.46 -27.44 6.76
CA HIS A 152 -12.05 -26.57 7.78
C HIS A 152 -13.06 -25.57 7.21
N ASP A 153 -12.76 -25.02 6.05
CA ASP A 153 -13.55 -24.01 5.33
C ASP A 153 -13.58 -24.33 3.83
N PRO A 154 -14.36 -25.34 3.40
CA PRO A 154 -14.43 -25.73 1.98
C PRO A 154 -14.87 -24.59 1.06
N GLU A 155 -15.81 -23.77 1.52
CA GLU A 155 -16.32 -22.63 0.75
C GLU A 155 -15.26 -21.52 0.61
N GLY A 156 -14.57 -21.20 1.69
CA GLY A 156 -13.47 -20.24 1.68
C GLY A 156 -12.31 -20.70 0.81
N ALA A 157 -11.94 -21.98 0.91
CA ALA A 157 -10.89 -22.59 0.06
C ALA A 157 -11.23 -22.51 -1.42
N ALA A 158 -12.47 -22.83 -1.81
CA ALA A 158 -12.91 -22.79 -3.20
C ALA A 158 -12.82 -21.38 -3.84
N ARG A 159 -12.84 -20.33 -3.04
CA ARG A 159 -12.70 -18.93 -3.50
C ARG A 159 -11.25 -18.47 -3.62
N LEU A 160 -10.30 -19.26 -3.12
CA LEU A 160 -8.88 -18.90 -3.10
C LEU A 160 -8.11 -19.75 -4.13
N ARG A 161 -7.12 -19.13 -4.77
CA ARG A 161 -6.18 -19.90 -5.59
C ARG A 161 -5.28 -20.73 -4.67
N PRO A 162 -5.06 -22.02 -4.95
CA PRO A 162 -4.17 -22.88 -4.14
C PRO A 162 -2.75 -22.32 -3.98
N SER A 163 -2.29 -21.48 -4.91
CA SER A 163 -0.97 -20.84 -4.88
C SER A 163 -0.93 -19.50 -4.12
N ASP A 164 -2.08 -18.98 -3.62
CA ASP A 164 -2.14 -17.70 -2.89
C ASP A 164 -1.88 -17.92 -1.40
N ARG A 165 -0.59 -18.15 -1.07
CA ARG A 165 -0.15 -18.47 0.30
C ARG A 165 -0.66 -17.49 1.34
N MET A 166 -0.60 -16.20 1.06
CA MET A 166 -0.98 -15.17 2.04
C MET A 166 -2.46 -15.23 2.40
N ARG A 167 -3.33 -15.42 1.39
CA ARG A 167 -4.77 -15.52 1.65
C ARG A 167 -5.16 -16.85 2.26
N VAL A 168 -4.51 -17.93 1.87
CA VAL A 168 -4.70 -19.25 2.48
C VAL A 168 -4.33 -19.23 3.96
N MET A 169 -3.14 -18.74 4.29
CA MET A 169 -2.70 -18.60 5.69
C MET A 169 -3.65 -17.70 6.48
N ARG A 170 -4.08 -16.55 5.90
CA ARG A 170 -5.02 -15.65 6.58
C ARG A 170 -6.37 -16.30 6.87
N ALA A 171 -6.88 -17.13 5.97
CA ALA A 171 -8.13 -17.87 6.20
C ALA A 171 -7.96 -18.92 7.31
N LEU A 172 -6.83 -19.64 7.34
CA LEU A 172 -6.49 -20.58 8.41
C LEU A 172 -6.36 -19.85 9.77
N GLU A 173 -5.64 -18.74 9.83
CA GLU A 173 -5.51 -17.91 11.03
C GLU A 173 -6.88 -17.52 11.61
N ILE A 174 -7.80 -17.04 10.76
CA ILE A 174 -9.14 -16.64 11.20
C ILE A 174 -9.93 -17.84 11.68
N PHE A 175 -9.88 -18.97 10.95
CA PHE A 175 -10.58 -20.18 11.36
C PHE A 175 -10.07 -20.68 12.71
N LEU A 176 -8.76 -20.79 12.89
CA LEU A 176 -8.16 -21.25 14.14
C LEU A 176 -8.42 -20.30 15.33
N ALA A 177 -8.50 -18.99 15.07
CA ALA A 177 -8.79 -18.02 16.10
C ALA A 177 -10.26 -17.97 16.52
N THR A 178 -11.21 -18.33 15.63
CA THR A 178 -12.63 -18.06 15.83
C THR A 178 -13.53 -19.30 15.73
N GLY A 179 -13.02 -20.40 15.21
CA GLY A 179 -13.82 -21.59 14.88
C GLY A 179 -14.79 -21.39 13.70
N ARG A 180 -14.70 -20.26 12.98
CA ARG A 180 -15.65 -19.88 11.93
C ARG A 180 -14.95 -19.63 10.60
N PRO A 181 -15.57 -20.04 9.46
CA PRO A 181 -15.08 -19.72 8.12
C PRO A 181 -14.87 -18.22 7.90
N ILE A 182 -13.79 -17.85 7.20
CA ILE A 182 -13.53 -16.44 6.87
C ILE A 182 -14.70 -15.79 6.11
N ALA A 183 -15.40 -16.56 5.27
CA ALA A 183 -16.55 -16.09 4.52
C ALA A 183 -17.70 -15.61 5.41
N SER A 184 -17.82 -16.13 6.65
CA SER A 184 -18.86 -15.72 7.61
C SER A 184 -18.68 -14.29 8.12
N PHE A 185 -17.50 -13.71 7.93
CA PHE A 185 -17.18 -12.32 8.30
C PHE A 185 -17.30 -11.34 7.13
N TYR A 186 -17.56 -11.83 5.91
CA TYR A 186 -17.82 -10.97 4.75
C TYR A 186 -19.28 -10.49 4.76
N GLY A 187 -19.65 -9.72 5.77
CA GLY A 187 -20.93 -9.00 5.83
C GLY A 187 -20.94 -7.73 4.97
N ALA A 188 -21.96 -6.89 5.15
CA ALA A 188 -21.93 -5.55 4.58
C ALA A 188 -20.67 -4.81 5.06
N PRO A 189 -19.85 -4.26 4.16
CA PRO A 189 -18.65 -3.53 4.58
C PRO A 189 -19.05 -2.35 5.46
N VAL A 190 -18.28 -2.10 6.51
CA VAL A 190 -18.35 -0.84 7.24
C VAL A 190 -18.00 0.27 6.26
N PRO A 191 -18.84 1.28 6.03
CA PRO A 191 -18.56 2.35 5.09
C PRO A 191 -17.20 3.02 5.38
N GLY A 192 -16.46 3.33 4.32
CA GLY A 192 -15.20 4.06 4.48
C GLY A 192 -15.45 5.50 4.95
N PRO A 193 -14.46 6.16 5.56
CA PRO A 193 -14.63 7.51 6.12
C PRO A 193 -14.93 8.58 5.06
N LEU A 194 -14.72 8.28 3.77
CA LEU A 194 -15.04 9.16 2.65
C LEU A 194 -16.23 8.67 1.82
N ALA A 195 -16.97 7.65 2.30
CA ALA A 195 -18.12 7.11 1.59
C ALA A 195 -19.20 8.18 1.38
N GLY A 196 -19.73 8.30 0.16
CA GLY A 196 -20.77 9.26 -0.20
C GLY A 196 -20.32 10.73 -0.29
N GLN A 197 -19.03 11.02 -0.02
CA GLN A 197 -18.50 12.39 -0.09
C GLN A 197 -18.22 12.83 -1.53
N ASN A 198 -18.19 14.14 -1.76
CA ASN A 198 -17.76 14.73 -3.03
C ASN A 198 -16.22 14.64 -3.13
N LEU A 199 -15.69 13.75 -3.95
CA LEU A 199 -14.25 13.47 -4.07
C LEU A 199 -13.74 13.79 -5.48
N GLN A 200 -12.55 14.39 -5.54
CA GLN A 200 -11.76 14.42 -6.78
C GLN A 200 -10.78 13.24 -6.78
N ARG A 201 -10.75 12.47 -7.87
CA ARG A 201 -9.99 11.22 -7.98
C ARG A 201 -9.11 11.24 -9.21
N PHE A 202 -7.81 11.10 -9.00
CA PHE A 202 -6.81 11.11 -10.05
C PHE A 202 -5.94 9.85 -9.99
N PHE A 203 -5.77 9.20 -11.13
CA PHE A 203 -4.80 8.13 -11.29
C PHE A 203 -3.73 8.55 -12.29
N LEU A 204 -2.48 8.72 -11.84
CA LEU A 204 -1.36 9.07 -12.70
C LEU A 204 -0.85 7.83 -13.42
N SER A 205 -0.87 7.87 -14.75
CA SER A 205 -0.46 6.76 -15.62
C SER A 205 0.50 7.27 -16.70
N PRO A 206 1.77 7.52 -16.35
CA PRO A 206 2.76 7.93 -17.34
C PRO A 206 3.04 6.80 -18.33
N ASP A 207 3.69 7.14 -19.46
CA ASP A 207 4.15 6.15 -20.42
C ASP A 207 4.95 5.02 -19.74
N ARG A 208 4.73 3.79 -20.19
CA ARG A 208 5.29 2.60 -19.57
C ARG A 208 6.82 2.53 -19.66
N ALA A 209 7.40 2.95 -20.76
CA ALA A 209 8.85 2.90 -20.97
C ALA A 209 9.53 3.95 -20.08
N LEU A 210 8.97 5.16 -20.05
CA LEU A 210 9.42 6.24 -19.18
C LEU A 210 9.32 5.86 -17.70
N LEU A 211 8.20 5.26 -17.29
CA LEU A 211 8.01 4.82 -15.90
C LEU A 211 9.08 3.78 -15.49
N ARG A 212 9.40 2.82 -16.37
CA ARG A 212 10.44 1.82 -16.11
C ARG A 212 11.81 2.47 -15.94
N ALA A 213 12.17 3.37 -16.83
CA ALA A 213 13.44 4.10 -16.75
C ALA A 213 13.54 4.90 -15.45
N ARG A 214 12.47 5.59 -15.06
CA ARG A 214 12.40 6.35 -13.78
C ARG A 214 12.52 5.45 -12.56
N ILE A 215 11.89 4.28 -12.54
CA ILE A 215 12.00 3.30 -11.46
C ILE A 215 13.46 2.84 -11.32
N ASP A 216 14.10 2.48 -12.43
CA ASP A 216 15.46 1.95 -12.44
C ASP A 216 16.47 3.02 -11.98
N ALA A 217 16.37 4.24 -12.49
CA ALA A 217 17.20 5.37 -12.08
C ALA A 217 16.99 5.71 -10.58
N ARG A 218 15.74 5.81 -10.15
CA ARG A 218 15.40 6.15 -8.76
C ARG A 218 15.92 5.12 -7.77
N PHE A 219 15.86 3.83 -8.09
CA PHE A 219 16.37 2.80 -7.20
C PHE A 219 17.89 2.96 -6.97
N ARG A 220 18.65 3.27 -8.02
CA ARG A 220 20.09 3.58 -7.90
C ARG A 220 20.34 4.83 -7.06
N THR A 221 19.59 5.88 -7.28
CA THR A 221 19.65 7.10 -6.45
C THR A 221 19.38 6.79 -4.97
N MET A 222 18.36 6.00 -4.65
CA MET A 222 18.08 5.58 -3.27
C MET A 222 19.26 4.86 -2.61
N ILE A 223 19.97 4.00 -3.35
CA ILE A 223 21.15 3.32 -2.84
C ILE A 223 22.28 4.33 -2.57
N ALA A 224 22.53 5.25 -3.51
CA ALA A 224 23.54 6.29 -3.36
C ALA A 224 23.22 7.23 -2.17
N ASP A 225 21.94 7.45 -1.88
CA ASP A 225 21.46 8.32 -0.81
C ASP A 225 21.38 7.58 0.57
N GLY A 226 21.85 6.34 0.67
CA GLY A 226 21.96 5.61 1.95
C GLY A 226 20.81 4.64 2.25
N ALA A 227 20.05 4.17 1.25
CA ALA A 227 19.04 3.12 1.47
C ALA A 227 19.66 1.80 1.96
N LEU A 228 20.94 1.54 1.65
CA LEU A 228 21.65 0.36 2.16
C LEU A 228 21.85 0.46 3.69
N ASP A 229 22.13 1.66 4.20
CA ASP A 229 22.29 1.89 5.65
C ASP A 229 20.95 1.70 6.39
N GLU A 230 19.83 2.18 5.81
CA GLU A 230 18.48 1.93 6.36
C GLU A 230 18.21 0.42 6.48
N VAL A 231 18.53 -0.35 5.43
CA VAL A 231 18.33 -1.81 5.43
C VAL A 231 19.29 -2.50 6.40
N SER A 232 20.52 -2.01 6.55
CA SER A 232 21.46 -2.52 7.55
C SER A 232 20.93 -2.33 8.99
N CYS A 233 20.41 -1.16 9.29
CA CYS A 233 19.74 -0.89 10.56
C CYS A 233 18.51 -1.78 10.78
N LEU A 234 17.68 -1.95 9.75
CA LEU A 234 16.49 -2.82 9.81
C LEU A 234 16.90 -4.28 10.05
N ARG A 235 17.92 -4.78 9.33
CA ARG A 235 18.48 -6.15 9.50
C ARG A 235 18.97 -6.38 10.94
N ALA A 236 19.64 -5.39 11.54
CA ALA A 236 20.14 -5.46 12.91
C ALA A 236 19.03 -5.65 13.95
N ARG A 237 17.80 -5.23 13.65
CA ARG A 237 16.62 -5.42 14.51
C ARG A 237 16.14 -6.87 14.60
N ARG A 238 16.59 -7.77 13.70
CA ARG A 238 16.22 -9.20 13.67
C ARG A 238 14.70 -9.43 13.74
N LEU A 239 13.94 -8.63 13.02
CA LEU A 239 12.48 -8.76 12.95
C LEU A 239 12.09 -10.03 12.18
N ASP A 240 10.87 -10.52 12.45
CA ASP A 240 10.26 -11.62 11.70
C ASP A 240 10.28 -11.31 10.19
N PRO A 241 10.89 -12.17 9.34
CA PRO A 241 10.95 -11.97 7.89
C PRO A 241 9.57 -11.86 7.21
N MET A 242 8.51 -12.32 7.87
CA MET A 242 7.15 -12.25 7.36
C MET A 242 6.49 -10.88 7.58
N LEU A 243 7.06 -10.02 8.40
CA LEU A 243 6.54 -8.66 8.60
C LEU A 243 6.59 -7.85 7.29
N PRO A 244 5.60 -7.00 7.05
CA PRO A 244 5.50 -6.23 5.80
C PRO A 244 6.76 -5.41 5.50
N VAL A 245 7.37 -4.77 6.50
CA VAL A 245 8.58 -3.95 6.36
C VAL A 245 9.75 -4.77 5.83
N MET A 246 9.91 -6.03 6.27
CA MET A 246 10.97 -6.95 5.83
C MET A 246 10.79 -7.42 4.39
N ARG A 247 9.57 -7.26 3.85
CA ARG A 247 9.19 -7.64 2.48
C ARG A 247 9.04 -6.44 1.55
N ALA A 248 9.39 -5.25 2.01
CA ALA A 248 9.43 -4.06 1.16
C ALA A 248 10.37 -4.28 -0.03
N HIS A 249 10.00 -3.74 -1.21
CA HIS A 249 10.78 -3.93 -2.43
C HIS A 249 12.21 -3.42 -2.25
N GLY A 250 13.17 -4.28 -2.52
CA GLY A 250 14.60 -4.04 -2.29
C GLY A 250 15.12 -4.63 -0.98
N VAL A 251 14.35 -4.65 0.11
CA VAL A 251 14.82 -5.14 1.42
C VAL A 251 15.38 -6.56 1.35
N PRO A 252 14.68 -7.58 0.79
CA PRO A 252 15.23 -8.94 0.76
C PRO A 252 16.53 -9.06 -0.04
N GLY A 253 16.65 -8.34 -1.17
CA GLY A 253 17.86 -8.34 -2.00
C GLY A 253 19.04 -7.65 -1.32
N LEU A 254 18.78 -6.50 -0.66
CA LEU A 254 19.83 -5.76 0.06
C LEU A 254 20.27 -6.48 1.33
N ILE A 255 19.37 -7.17 2.03
CA ILE A 255 19.76 -8.06 3.14
C ILE A 255 20.68 -9.19 2.65
N ALA A 256 20.33 -9.86 1.53
CA ALA A 256 21.16 -10.89 0.93
C ALA A 256 22.57 -10.36 0.55
N HIS A 257 22.67 -9.11 0.10
CA HIS A 257 23.95 -8.45 -0.12
C HIS A 257 24.72 -8.25 1.19
N LEU A 258 24.08 -7.71 2.23
CA LEU A 258 24.70 -7.51 3.54
C LEU A 258 25.10 -8.82 4.22
N ASP A 259 24.49 -9.94 3.86
CA ASP A 259 24.83 -11.29 4.30
C ASP A 259 25.93 -11.94 3.45
N GLY A 260 26.42 -11.26 2.38
CA GLY A 260 27.45 -11.76 1.50
C GLY A 260 26.99 -12.85 0.51
N THR A 261 25.68 -13.09 0.39
CA THR A 261 25.10 -14.12 -0.51
C THR A 261 24.75 -13.59 -1.89
N LEU A 262 24.76 -12.26 -2.07
CA LEU A 262 24.46 -11.58 -3.33
C LEU A 262 25.37 -10.35 -3.49
N ASP A 263 25.89 -10.09 -4.67
CA ASP A 263 26.61 -8.84 -4.94
C ASP A 263 25.63 -7.64 -5.01
N LEU A 264 26.16 -6.42 -4.84
CA LEU A 264 25.32 -5.21 -4.77
C LEU A 264 24.58 -4.94 -6.09
N GLU A 265 25.21 -5.13 -7.25
CA GLU A 265 24.59 -4.90 -8.54
C GLU A 265 23.44 -5.89 -8.79
N ALA A 266 23.59 -7.15 -8.39
CA ALA A 266 22.53 -8.14 -8.47
C ALA A 266 21.38 -7.80 -7.49
N ALA A 267 21.67 -7.30 -6.28
CA ALA A 267 20.67 -6.82 -5.34
C ALA A 267 19.88 -5.62 -5.89
N ILE A 268 20.56 -4.66 -6.52
CA ILE A 268 19.95 -3.51 -7.20
C ILE A 268 19.05 -3.99 -8.34
N ALA A 269 19.56 -4.85 -9.22
CA ALA A 269 18.82 -5.37 -10.36
C ALA A 269 17.53 -6.10 -9.92
N ARG A 270 17.60 -6.87 -8.83
CA ARG A 270 16.46 -7.53 -8.20
C ARG A 270 15.45 -6.51 -7.67
N GLY A 271 15.88 -5.51 -6.91
CA GLY A 271 15.03 -4.47 -6.36
C GLY A 271 14.31 -3.66 -7.45
N GLN A 272 15.01 -3.34 -8.54
CA GLN A 272 14.43 -2.70 -9.72
C GLN A 272 13.36 -3.59 -10.38
N ALA A 273 13.64 -4.88 -10.56
CA ALA A 273 12.69 -5.83 -11.16
C ALA A 273 11.42 -5.98 -10.30
N ASP A 274 11.58 -6.13 -8.99
CA ASP A 274 10.46 -6.23 -8.03
C ASP A 274 9.60 -4.96 -8.04
N THR A 275 10.23 -3.79 -8.10
CA THR A 275 9.55 -2.49 -8.14
C THR A 275 8.80 -2.30 -9.47
N ARG A 276 9.37 -2.68 -10.62
CA ARG A 276 8.68 -2.67 -11.92
C ARG A 276 7.47 -3.62 -11.93
N ALA A 277 7.63 -4.81 -11.38
CA ALA A 277 6.53 -5.77 -11.26
C ALA A 277 5.41 -5.23 -10.35
N TYR A 278 5.78 -4.55 -9.27
CA TYR A 278 4.81 -3.91 -8.37
C TYR A 278 4.07 -2.77 -9.06
N ALA A 279 4.76 -1.88 -9.75
CA ALA A 279 4.14 -0.80 -10.52
C ALA A 279 3.11 -1.33 -11.54
N LYS A 280 3.44 -2.43 -12.25
CA LYS A 280 2.48 -3.10 -13.15
C LYS A 280 1.26 -3.62 -12.38
N ARG A 281 1.45 -4.23 -11.19
CA ARG A 281 0.34 -4.72 -10.35
C ARG A 281 -0.55 -3.57 -9.89
N GLN A 282 0.02 -2.42 -9.50
CA GLN A 282 -0.76 -1.23 -9.10
C GLN A 282 -1.70 -0.78 -10.24
N VAL A 283 -1.17 -0.57 -11.44
CA VAL A 283 -1.96 -0.16 -12.61
C VAL A 283 -3.08 -1.17 -12.92
N THR A 284 -2.73 -2.46 -12.93
CA THR A 284 -3.70 -3.54 -13.19
C THR A 284 -4.79 -3.56 -12.12
N TRP A 285 -4.42 -3.44 -10.84
CA TRP A 285 -5.36 -3.45 -9.73
C TRP A 285 -6.35 -2.27 -9.82
N PHE A 286 -5.85 -1.05 -10.01
CA PHE A 286 -6.70 0.13 -10.14
C PHE A 286 -7.67 0.02 -11.31
N ARG A 287 -7.20 -0.49 -12.46
CA ARG A 287 -8.05 -0.65 -13.66
C ARG A 287 -9.23 -1.60 -13.42
N HIS A 288 -9.04 -2.64 -12.59
CA HIS A 288 -10.06 -3.67 -12.37
C HIS A 288 -10.87 -3.50 -11.09
N GLN A 289 -10.37 -2.77 -10.11
CA GLN A 289 -10.98 -2.70 -8.78
C GLN A 289 -11.57 -1.33 -8.43
N MET A 290 -11.18 -0.28 -9.12
CA MET A 290 -11.72 1.07 -8.90
C MET A 290 -12.73 1.42 -10.00
N GLY A 291 -13.71 2.23 -9.61
CA GLY A 291 -14.79 2.65 -10.52
C GLY A 291 -14.35 3.62 -11.63
N THR A 292 -15.26 3.94 -12.50
CA THR A 292 -15.06 4.86 -13.64
C THR A 292 -14.90 6.32 -13.22
N ASP A 293 -15.13 6.64 -11.95
CA ASP A 293 -15.01 8.00 -11.39
C ASP A 293 -13.56 8.48 -11.22
N TRP A 294 -12.59 7.57 -11.40
CA TRP A 294 -11.17 7.89 -11.38
C TRP A 294 -10.71 8.47 -12.72
N ARG A 295 -10.24 9.71 -12.68
CA ARG A 295 -9.70 10.40 -13.84
C ARG A 295 -8.25 9.96 -14.08
N TRP A 296 -8.01 9.29 -15.20
CA TRP A 296 -6.67 8.82 -15.59
C TRP A 296 -5.94 9.98 -16.29
N LEU A 297 -4.74 10.29 -15.78
CA LEU A 297 -3.92 11.39 -16.27
C LEU A 297 -2.56 10.89 -16.70
N ASP A 298 -2.11 11.32 -17.86
CA ASP A 298 -0.70 11.25 -18.20
C ASP A 298 -0.03 12.52 -17.65
N PRO A 299 0.90 12.41 -16.68
CA PRO A 299 1.55 13.58 -16.08
C PRO A 299 2.48 14.33 -17.04
N GLU A 300 2.81 13.74 -18.19
CA GLU A 300 3.66 14.33 -19.23
C GLU A 300 2.85 14.99 -20.36
N ALA A 301 1.54 14.80 -20.40
CA ALA A 301 0.70 15.44 -21.42
C ALA A 301 0.64 16.95 -21.19
N GLU A 302 0.77 17.72 -22.27
CA GLU A 302 0.55 19.18 -22.25
C GLU A 302 -0.87 19.50 -21.74
N GLY A 303 -0.98 20.40 -20.75
CA GLY A 303 -2.25 20.75 -20.15
C GLY A 303 -2.73 19.88 -19.00
N ALA A 304 -1.86 19.07 -18.40
CA ALA A 304 -2.14 18.37 -17.12
C ALA A 304 -2.27 19.34 -15.92
N ASP A 305 -2.68 20.58 -16.14
CA ASP A 305 -3.08 21.51 -15.08
C ASP A 305 -4.42 21.05 -14.49
N ILE A 306 -4.33 20.56 -13.24
CA ILE A 306 -5.47 20.15 -12.42
C ILE A 306 -5.80 21.27 -11.44
#